data_7829afe15b71718c2d2dbf13e442bd98
#
_entry.id   7829afe15b71718c2d2dbf13e442bd98
#
_cell.length_a   1.000
_cell.length_b   1.000
_cell.length_c   1.000
_cell.angle_alpha   90.00
_cell.angle_beta   90.00
_cell.angle_gamma   90.00
#
_symmetry.space_group_name_H-M   'P 1'
#
loop_
_entity.id
_entity.type
_entity.pdbx_description
1 polymer ?
#
loop_
_entity_poly.entity_id
_entity_poly.type
_entity_poly.pdbx_seq_one_letter_code
_entity_poly.pdbx_strand_id
1 'polypeptide(L)'
;LLGNMGMAGGGVNALRGHSNIQGLTDLGLLSTSLPGYLTLPSEKHTNLETYLAANTPKATLPGQVNYWGNTPKFFVSLMKSFYGDKAQKENNWGFDWLPKWDQSYDVMKYFQMMDQGKVTGYICQGFNPVASFPDKNKVVESLSKLKYLVIIDPLVTETSNFWQNHGEMNEVDTASIQTEVFRLPSTCFAEEDGSIANSGRWLQWHWKGADAPGEARNDGEILAGLYH
;
A
#
# COMPACT_ATOMS: atom_id res chain seq x y z
N LEU A 1 30.24 5.55 7.12
CA LEU A 1 31.36 4.62 7.30
C LEU A 1 32.42 4.77 6.21
N LEU A 2 32.02 5.04 4.96
CA LEU A 2 32.94 5.19 3.81
C LEU A 2 33.38 6.65 3.58
N GLY A 3 33.00 7.59 4.45
CA GLY A 3 33.37 9.01 4.38
C GLY A 3 32.69 9.80 3.27
N ASN A 4 31.71 9.23 2.55
CA ASN A 4 31.07 9.90 1.41
C ASN A 4 29.88 10.80 1.82
N MET A 5 29.44 10.75 3.07
CA MET A 5 28.36 11.61 3.57
C MET A 5 28.85 13.05 3.65
N GLY A 6 28.11 13.98 3.02
CA GLY A 6 28.46 15.39 2.96
C GLY A 6 29.51 15.77 1.90
N MET A 7 30.00 14.82 1.13
CA MET A 7 30.87 15.09 -0.02
C MET A 7 30.04 15.41 -1.26
N ALA A 8 30.49 16.34 -2.10
CA ALA A 8 29.83 16.62 -3.37
C ALA A 8 29.77 15.36 -4.26
N GLY A 9 28.60 15.01 -4.73
CA GLY A 9 28.33 13.76 -5.47
C GLY A 9 28.31 12.49 -4.62
N GLY A 10 28.55 12.60 -3.30
CA GLY A 10 28.47 11.49 -2.36
C GLY A 10 27.11 11.45 -1.64
N GLY A 11 26.92 10.43 -0.80
CA GLY A 11 25.71 10.30 0.00
C GLY A 11 25.21 8.87 0.12
N VAL A 12 23.96 8.74 0.58
CA VAL A 12 23.23 7.47 0.61
C VAL A 12 22.07 7.56 -0.36
N ASN A 13 22.02 6.68 -1.33
CA ASN A 13 20.94 6.57 -2.31
C ASN A 13 20.30 5.19 -2.24
N ALA A 14 18.99 5.15 -1.93
CA ALA A 14 18.25 3.90 -1.90
C ALA A 14 17.89 3.46 -3.33
N LEU A 15 18.32 2.26 -3.71
CA LEU A 15 17.88 1.61 -4.94
C LEU A 15 16.54 0.92 -4.65
N ARG A 16 15.45 1.52 -5.12
CA ARG A 16 14.11 1.00 -4.92
C ARG A 16 13.75 -0.02 -6.00
N GLY A 17 12.91 -1.01 -5.65
CA GLY A 17 12.58 -2.11 -6.56
C GLY A 17 11.55 -1.71 -7.63
N HIS A 18 10.37 -1.30 -7.21
CA HIS A 18 9.29 -0.96 -8.13
C HIS A 18 9.34 0.50 -8.57
N SER A 19 8.93 0.74 -9.84
CA SER A 19 8.67 2.09 -10.32
C SER A 19 7.56 2.74 -9.49
N ASN A 20 7.71 4.04 -9.22
CA ASN A 20 6.78 4.82 -8.40
C ASN A 20 6.57 4.35 -6.96
N ILE A 21 7.38 3.43 -6.41
CA ILE A 21 7.26 3.05 -4.99
C ILE A 21 7.45 4.27 -4.07
N GLN A 22 8.27 5.23 -4.48
CA GLN A 22 8.45 6.48 -3.75
C GLN A 22 7.15 7.29 -3.71
N GLY A 23 6.47 7.46 -4.85
CA GLY A 23 5.20 8.17 -4.94
C GLY A 23 4.09 7.51 -4.15
N LEU A 24 3.97 6.19 -4.24
CA LEU A 24 3.01 5.41 -3.46
C LEU A 24 3.24 5.54 -1.96
N THR A 25 4.51 5.52 -1.53
CA THR A 25 4.87 5.71 -0.11
C THR A 25 4.55 7.13 0.36
N ASP A 26 4.80 8.15 -0.48
CA ASP A 26 4.47 9.55 -0.18
C ASP A 26 2.95 9.73 0.06
N LEU A 27 2.12 8.98 -0.65
CA LEU A 27 0.67 8.97 -0.48
C LEU A 27 0.17 8.09 0.69
N GLY A 28 1.06 7.36 1.34
CA GLY A 28 0.70 6.51 2.49
C GLY A 28 0.04 5.19 2.11
N LEU A 29 0.34 4.64 0.93
CA LEU A 29 -0.22 3.35 0.48
C LEU A 29 0.47 2.12 1.11
N LEU A 30 1.43 2.31 1.99
CA LEU A 30 1.94 1.24 2.86
C LEU A 30 1.02 1.09 4.09
N SER A 31 0.74 -0.13 4.49
CA SER A 31 -0.20 -0.46 5.57
C SER A 31 0.10 0.20 6.92
N THR A 32 1.35 0.61 7.15
CA THR A 32 1.82 1.22 8.40
C THR A 32 1.96 2.73 8.33
N SER A 33 1.61 3.35 7.19
CA SER A 33 1.88 4.75 6.93
C SER A 33 0.62 5.54 6.62
N LEU A 34 0.62 6.79 7.06
CA LEU A 34 -0.27 7.85 6.58
C LEU A 34 0.48 8.69 5.52
N PRO A 35 -0.24 9.50 4.72
CA PRO A 35 0.39 10.43 3.79
C PRO A 35 1.49 11.26 4.44
N GLY A 36 2.57 11.52 3.69
CA GLY A 36 3.71 12.29 4.18
C GLY A 36 4.59 11.53 5.17
N TYR A 37 4.57 10.20 5.16
CA TYR A 37 5.36 9.32 6.05
C TYR A 37 5.02 9.43 7.54
N LEU A 38 3.86 9.94 7.89
CA LEU A 38 3.38 9.84 9.25
C LEU A 38 3.06 8.38 9.57
N THR A 39 3.36 7.98 10.79
CA THR A 39 3.07 6.60 11.24
C THR A 39 1.58 6.42 11.48
N LEU A 40 1.00 5.35 10.98
CA LEU A 40 -0.38 4.99 11.33
C LEU A 40 -0.47 4.67 12.83
N PRO A 41 -1.47 5.16 13.57
CA PRO A 41 -1.64 4.81 14.98
C PRO A 41 -1.84 3.30 15.18
N SER A 42 -1.40 2.81 16.33
CA SER A 42 -1.68 1.46 16.81
C SER A 42 -2.54 1.51 18.08
N GLU A 43 -3.09 0.38 18.50
CA GLU A 43 -3.86 0.27 19.74
C GLU A 43 -3.08 0.69 21.00
N LYS A 44 -1.75 0.66 20.93
CA LYS A 44 -0.86 1.16 21.99
C LYS A 44 -0.96 2.68 22.18
N HIS A 45 -1.38 3.39 21.15
CA HIS A 45 -1.60 4.84 21.19
C HIS A 45 -3.03 5.12 21.65
N THR A 46 -3.24 5.12 22.95
CA THR A 46 -4.57 5.28 23.57
C THR A 46 -5.18 6.67 23.35
N ASN A 47 -4.34 7.67 23.05
CA ASN A 47 -4.76 9.04 22.76
C ASN A 47 -3.72 9.76 21.88
N LEU A 48 -4.07 10.95 21.42
CA LEU A 48 -3.19 11.77 20.57
C LEU A 48 -1.85 12.09 21.25
N GLU A 49 -1.84 12.36 22.55
CA GLU A 49 -0.63 12.71 23.30
C GLU A 49 0.39 11.55 23.27
N THR A 50 -0.05 10.33 23.54
CA THR A 50 0.80 9.12 23.49
C THR A 50 1.33 8.86 22.09
N TYR A 51 0.50 9.07 21.07
CA TYR A 51 0.92 8.96 19.68
C TYR A 51 2.00 9.99 19.32
N LEU A 52 1.78 11.25 19.64
CA LEU A 52 2.74 12.31 19.33
C LEU A 52 4.05 12.15 20.13
N ALA A 53 3.98 11.74 21.39
CA ALA A 53 5.17 11.48 22.20
C ALA A 53 6.04 10.35 21.60
N ALA A 54 5.42 9.31 21.06
CA ALA A 54 6.12 8.19 20.43
C ALA A 54 6.75 8.55 19.07
N ASN A 55 6.13 9.46 18.32
CA ASN A 55 6.50 9.74 16.93
C ASN A 55 7.18 11.11 16.73
N THR A 56 7.42 11.87 17.79
CA THR A 56 8.11 13.18 17.72
C THR A 56 9.51 13.06 18.33
N PRO A 57 10.57 12.99 17.52
CA PRO A 57 11.92 12.90 18.05
C PRO A 57 12.31 14.18 18.82
N LYS A 58 13.04 13.98 19.89
CA LYS A 58 13.60 15.07 20.71
C LYS A 58 15.05 15.32 20.31
N ALA A 59 15.46 16.59 20.30
CA ALA A 59 16.86 16.95 20.12
C ALA A 59 17.69 16.39 21.29
N THR A 60 18.78 15.70 20.97
CA THR A 60 19.74 15.17 21.96
C THR A 60 20.96 16.04 22.13
N LEU A 61 21.21 16.95 21.18
CA LEU A 61 22.32 17.88 21.18
C LEU A 61 21.83 19.33 20.99
N PRO A 62 22.48 20.32 21.57
CA PRO A 62 22.18 21.73 21.31
C PRO A 62 22.28 22.05 19.81
N GLY A 63 21.30 22.77 19.27
CA GLY A 63 21.26 23.16 17.86
C GLY A 63 20.92 22.07 16.86
N GLN A 64 20.62 20.85 17.31
CA GLN A 64 20.17 19.76 16.45
C GLN A 64 18.83 20.11 15.81
N VAL A 65 18.76 20.00 14.48
CA VAL A 65 17.52 20.16 13.70
C VAL A 65 17.05 18.79 13.27
N ASN A 66 15.74 18.51 13.47
CA ASN A 66 15.11 17.29 12.99
C ASN A 66 13.76 17.65 12.35
N TYR A 67 13.60 17.29 11.07
CA TYR A 67 12.37 17.51 10.32
C TYR A 67 11.13 16.95 11.07
N TRP A 68 11.26 15.76 11.65
CA TRP A 68 10.18 15.09 12.37
C TRP A 68 9.85 15.68 13.74
N GLY A 69 10.63 16.64 14.23
CA GLY A 69 10.26 17.48 15.37
C GLY A 69 8.95 18.26 15.14
N ASN A 70 8.54 18.40 13.88
CA ASN A 70 7.28 19.01 13.47
C ASN A 70 6.12 18.00 13.33
N THR A 71 6.28 16.75 13.71
CA THR A 71 5.21 15.72 13.64
C THR A 71 3.86 16.22 14.15
N PRO A 72 3.75 16.96 15.28
CA PRO A 72 2.46 17.49 15.73
C PRO A 72 1.78 18.41 14.72
N LYS A 73 2.56 19.25 14.04
CA LYS A 73 2.04 20.16 13.01
C LYS A 73 1.61 19.42 11.77
N PHE A 74 2.41 18.44 11.33
CA PHE A 74 2.10 17.62 10.18
C PHE A 74 0.84 16.79 10.40
N PHE A 75 0.71 16.23 11.60
CA PHE A 75 -0.50 15.47 11.97
C PHE A 75 -1.76 16.34 11.90
N VAL A 76 -1.75 17.51 12.53
CA VAL A 76 -2.90 18.43 12.50
C VAL A 76 -3.22 18.86 11.07
N SER A 77 -2.19 19.15 10.25
CA SER A 77 -2.38 19.53 8.85
C SER A 77 -3.04 18.40 8.05
N LEU A 78 -2.59 17.16 8.24
CA LEU A 78 -3.17 15.99 7.58
C LEU A 78 -4.63 15.76 8.01
N MET A 79 -4.91 15.82 9.31
CA MET A 79 -6.27 15.61 9.83
C MET A 79 -7.24 16.69 9.33
N LYS A 80 -6.79 17.92 9.22
CA LYS A 80 -7.58 19.00 8.60
C LYS A 80 -7.79 18.78 7.10
N SER A 81 -6.80 18.21 6.41
CA SER A 81 -6.97 17.84 5.00
C SER A 81 -8.02 16.74 4.82
N PHE A 82 -8.06 15.75 5.71
CA PHE A 82 -9.04 14.67 5.65
C PHE A 82 -10.45 15.09 6.05
N TYR A 83 -10.57 15.86 7.12
CA TYR A 83 -11.86 16.09 7.80
C TYR A 83 -12.33 17.55 7.80
N GLY A 84 -11.54 18.45 7.20
CA GLY A 84 -11.86 19.87 7.10
C GLY A 84 -12.12 20.49 8.48
N ASP A 85 -13.20 21.25 8.57
CA ASP A 85 -13.61 21.95 9.80
C ASP A 85 -14.09 21.03 10.93
N LYS A 86 -14.29 19.74 10.64
CA LYS A 86 -14.62 18.75 11.69
C LYS A 86 -13.42 18.38 12.56
N ALA A 87 -12.20 18.54 12.07
CA ALA A 87 -10.98 18.30 12.84
C ALA A 87 -10.68 19.51 13.72
N GLN A 88 -11.05 19.44 14.99
CA GLN A 88 -10.93 20.50 15.99
C GLN A 88 -10.04 20.05 17.15
N LYS A 89 -9.49 21.02 17.89
CA LYS A 89 -8.65 20.72 19.05
C LYS A 89 -9.41 19.94 20.13
N GLU A 90 -10.67 20.23 20.30
CA GLU A 90 -11.59 19.65 21.27
C GLU A 90 -11.83 18.14 21.06
N ASN A 91 -11.67 17.66 19.83
CA ASN A 91 -11.79 16.24 19.46
C ASN A 91 -10.44 15.63 19.05
N ASN A 92 -9.33 16.17 19.61
CA ASN A 92 -7.98 15.70 19.27
C ASN A 92 -7.70 15.67 17.75
N TRP A 93 -8.26 16.62 17.01
CA TRP A 93 -8.16 16.73 15.57
C TRP A 93 -8.69 15.50 14.81
N GLY A 94 -9.60 14.75 15.42
CA GLY A 94 -10.12 13.50 14.82
C GLY A 94 -9.18 12.31 14.94
N PHE A 95 -8.22 12.32 15.86
CA PHE A 95 -7.30 11.19 16.08
C PHE A 95 -8.03 9.85 16.26
N ASP A 96 -9.13 9.85 16.97
CA ASP A 96 -9.90 8.64 17.27
C ASP A 96 -10.72 8.14 16.07
N TRP A 97 -10.78 8.88 14.97
CA TRP A 97 -11.40 8.46 13.70
C TRP A 97 -10.44 7.68 12.81
N LEU A 98 -9.13 7.74 13.10
CA LEU A 98 -8.15 6.94 12.36
C LEU A 98 -8.23 5.47 12.76
N PRO A 99 -8.06 4.55 11.80
CA PRO A 99 -7.89 3.15 12.11
C PRO A 99 -6.63 2.95 12.97
N LYS A 100 -6.70 2.04 13.90
CA LYS A 100 -5.58 1.63 14.75
C LYS A 100 -5.30 0.16 14.50
N TRP A 101 -4.05 -0.19 14.30
CA TRP A 101 -3.66 -1.56 14.08
C TRP A 101 -3.24 -2.24 15.40
N ASP A 102 -3.62 -3.49 15.55
CA ASP A 102 -3.35 -4.32 16.72
C ASP A 102 -1.98 -5.01 16.64
N GLN A 103 -1.54 -5.37 15.44
CA GLN A 103 -0.30 -6.09 15.19
C GLN A 103 0.28 -5.74 13.81
N SER A 104 1.51 -6.16 13.56
CA SER A 104 2.11 -6.04 12.23
C SER A 104 1.50 -7.06 11.27
N TYR A 105 1.06 -6.59 10.12
CA TYR A 105 0.55 -7.40 9.02
C TYR A 105 1.52 -7.34 7.85
N ASP A 106 2.30 -8.40 7.70
CA ASP A 106 3.04 -8.62 6.47
C ASP A 106 2.24 -9.50 5.49
N VAL A 107 2.75 -9.65 4.30
CA VAL A 107 2.09 -10.41 3.25
C VAL A 107 1.85 -11.86 3.64
N MET A 108 2.82 -12.51 4.27
CA MET A 108 2.70 -13.92 4.68
C MET A 108 1.60 -14.09 5.74
N LYS A 109 1.50 -13.11 6.64
CA LYS A 109 0.42 -13.07 7.64
C LYS A 109 -0.95 -12.94 7.00
N TYR A 110 -1.06 -12.16 5.94
CA TYR A 110 -2.30 -12.01 5.18
C TYR A 110 -2.79 -13.34 4.60
N PHE A 111 -1.91 -14.09 3.94
CA PHE A 111 -2.25 -15.42 3.40
C PHE A 111 -2.59 -16.42 4.51
N GLN A 112 -1.88 -16.37 5.62
CA GLN A 112 -2.23 -17.19 6.80
C GLN A 112 -3.64 -16.85 7.33
N MET A 113 -4.03 -15.58 7.32
CA MET A 113 -5.37 -15.17 7.75
C MET A 113 -6.46 -15.59 6.74
N MET A 114 -6.18 -15.58 5.44
CA MET A 114 -7.06 -16.13 4.41
C MET A 114 -7.28 -17.63 4.65
N ASP A 115 -6.22 -18.39 4.85
CA ASP A 115 -6.25 -19.82 5.14
C ASP A 115 -7.07 -20.13 6.41
N GLN A 116 -7.01 -19.27 7.42
CA GLN A 116 -7.82 -19.35 8.64
C GLN A 116 -9.27 -18.88 8.47
N GLY A 117 -9.67 -18.47 7.27
CA GLY A 117 -11.03 -17.93 7.01
C GLY A 117 -11.32 -16.57 7.68
N LYS A 118 -10.29 -15.86 8.13
CA LYS A 118 -10.43 -14.53 8.76
C LYS A 118 -10.54 -13.40 7.75
N VAL A 119 -10.15 -13.65 6.50
CA VAL A 119 -10.27 -12.73 5.37
C VAL A 119 -11.21 -13.35 4.37
N THR A 120 -12.27 -12.65 4.02
CA THR A 120 -13.31 -13.14 3.10
C THR A 120 -13.21 -12.55 1.70
N GLY A 121 -12.53 -11.42 1.53
CA GLY A 121 -12.33 -10.76 0.25
C GLY A 121 -10.91 -10.22 0.11
N TYR A 122 -10.37 -10.24 -1.10
CA TYR A 122 -9.06 -9.71 -1.41
C TYR A 122 -9.09 -8.95 -2.73
N ILE A 123 -8.63 -7.69 -2.70
CA ILE A 123 -8.39 -6.88 -3.90
C ILE A 123 -6.90 -6.96 -4.21
N CYS A 124 -6.56 -7.59 -5.33
CA CYS A 124 -5.20 -7.79 -5.80
C CYS A 124 -4.96 -6.88 -7.01
N GLN A 125 -4.21 -5.81 -6.79
CA GLN A 125 -3.96 -4.78 -7.79
C GLN A 125 -2.50 -4.82 -8.24
N GLY A 126 -2.28 -5.03 -9.54
CA GLY A 126 -0.96 -5.01 -10.16
C GLY A 126 0.03 -6.01 -9.56
N PHE A 127 -0.44 -7.14 -9.07
CA PHE A 127 0.36 -8.09 -8.33
C PHE A 127 -0.04 -9.54 -8.61
N ASN A 128 0.94 -10.42 -8.72
CA ASN A 128 0.76 -11.84 -9.00
C ASN A 128 1.33 -12.73 -7.88
N PRO A 129 0.65 -12.85 -6.73
CA PRO A 129 1.13 -13.62 -5.60
C PRO A 129 1.39 -15.10 -5.90
N VAL A 130 0.60 -15.73 -6.77
CA VAL A 130 0.80 -17.15 -7.14
C VAL A 130 2.16 -17.39 -7.79
N ALA A 131 2.67 -16.43 -8.57
CA ALA A 131 3.99 -16.53 -9.18
C ALA A 131 5.11 -15.93 -8.31
N SER A 132 4.80 -14.94 -7.47
CA SER A 132 5.82 -14.13 -6.78
C SER A 132 6.16 -14.62 -5.39
N PHE A 133 5.24 -15.31 -4.71
CA PHE A 133 5.47 -15.74 -3.34
C PHE A 133 6.03 -17.16 -3.24
N PRO A 134 6.76 -17.46 -2.17
CA PRO A 134 7.13 -18.82 -1.86
C PRO A 134 5.88 -19.63 -1.52
N ASP A 135 5.99 -20.96 -1.66
CA ASP A 135 4.93 -21.90 -1.32
C ASP A 135 3.62 -21.64 -2.10
N LYS A 136 3.69 -21.90 -3.40
CA LYS A 136 2.57 -21.75 -4.32
C LYS A 136 1.31 -22.50 -3.86
N ASN A 137 1.47 -23.73 -3.33
CA ASN A 137 0.35 -24.52 -2.82
C ASN A 137 -0.41 -23.77 -1.73
N LYS A 138 0.33 -23.21 -0.76
CA LYS A 138 -0.27 -22.43 0.31
C LYS A 138 -0.96 -21.16 -0.18
N VAL A 139 -0.38 -20.49 -1.17
CA VAL A 139 -1.01 -19.30 -1.78
C VAL A 139 -2.32 -19.67 -2.44
N VAL A 140 -2.35 -20.72 -3.27
CA VAL A 140 -3.57 -21.18 -3.95
C VAL A 140 -4.61 -21.67 -2.94
N GLU A 141 -4.19 -22.44 -1.94
CA GLU A 141 -5.06 -22.88 -0.85
C GLU A 141 -5.71 -21.70 -0.13
N SER A 142 -4.91 -20.68 0.23
CA SER A 142 -5.40 -19.48 0.89
C SER A 142 -6.40 -18.70 0.04
N LEU A 143 -6.12 -18.52 -1.25
CA LEU A 143 -7.04 -17.88 -2.20
C LEU A 143 -8.35 -18.66 -2.35
N SER A 144 -8.31 -20.00 -2.27
CA SER A 144 -9.51 -20.86 -2.38
C SER A 144 -10.44 -20.77 -1.15
N LYS A 145 -9.99 -20.18 -0.03
CA LYS A 145 -10.81 -19.91 1.17
C LYS A 145 -11.55 -18.58 1.10
N LEU A 146 -11.21 -17.73 0.14
CA LEU A 146 -11.89 -16.45 -0.04
C LEU A 146 -13.30 -16.64 -0.55
N LYS A 147 -14.18 -15.71 -0.21
CA LYS A 147 -15.48 -15.57 -0.85
C LYS A 147 -15.36 -14.78 -2.16
N TYR A 148 -14.55 -13.71 -2.14
CA TYR A 148 -14.34 -12.85 -3.30
C TYR A 148 -12.87 -12.58 -3.55
N LEU A 149 -12.46 -12.63 -4.80
CA LEU A 149 -11.15 -12.18 -5.28
C LEU A 149 -11.35 -11.18 -6.41
N VAL A 150 -10.93 -9.94 -6.20
CA VAL A 150 -10.96 -8.89 -7.23
C VAL A 150 -9.54 -8.67 -7.74
N ILE A 151 -9.33 -8.88 -9.03
CA ILE A 151 -8.05 -8.66 -9.70
C ILE A 151 -8.14 -7.40 -10.54
N ILE A 152 -7.26 -6.46 -10.30
CA ILE A 152 -7.06 -5.25 -11.11
C ILE A 152 -5.69 -5.36 -11.74
N ASP A 153 -5.61 -5.72 -13.01
CA ASP A 153 -4.34 -6.00 -13.69
C ASP A 153 -4.50 -5.83 -15.21
N PRO A 154 -3.52 -5.27 -15.91
CA PRO A 154 -3.53 -5.20 -17.37
C PRO A 154 -3.39 -6.57 -18.05
N LEU A 155 -2.87 -7.57 -17.35
CA LEU A 155 -2.59 -8.89 -17.89
C LEU A 155 -3.40 -9.99 -17.18
N VAL A 156 -3.57 -11.10 -17.89
CA VAL A 156 -4.05 -12.35 -17.30
C VAL A 156 -2.86 -13.05 -16.66
N THR A 157 -2.91 -13.20 -15.34
CA THR A 157 -1.84 -13.79 -14.53
C THR A 157 -2.28 -15.12 -13.91
N GLU A 158 -1.33 -15.87 -13.34
CA GLU A 158 -1.61 -17.11 -12.60
C GLU A 158 -2.57 -16.85 -11.43
N THR A 159 -2.46 -15.73 -10.75
CA THR A 159 -3.38 -15.35 -9.68
C THR A 159 -4.79 -15.11 -10.22
N SER A 160 -4.93 -14.49 -11.38
CA SER A 160 -6.21 -14.23 -11.99
C SER A 160 -6.93 -15.47 -12.49
N ASN A 161 -6.22 -16.59 -12.59
CA ASN A 161 -6.69 -17.90 -13.03
C ASN A 161 -6.29 -19.01 -12.05
N PHE A 162 -6.11 -18.71 -10.78
CA PHE A 162 -5.57 -19.64 -9.79
C PHE A 162 -6.36 -20.95 -9.68
N TRP A 163 -7.64 -20.94 -10.02
CA TRP A 163 -8.52 -22.12 -10.02
C TRP A 163 -8.25 -23.12 -11.16
N GLN A 164 -7.43 -22.75 -12.15
CA GLN A 164 -7.16 -23.60 -13.31
C GLN A 164 -5.94 -24.47 -13.05
N ASN A 165 -5.64 -24.99 -12.02
CA ASN A 165 -4.54 -25.91 -11.72
C ASN A 165 -3.39 -25.91 -12.77
N HIS A 166 -2.55 -24.91 -12.70
CA HIS A 166 -1.41 -24.76 -13.60
C HIS A 166 -0.14 -25.36 -13.00
N GLY A 167 0.15 -26.60 -13.28
CA GLY A 167 1.45 -27.23 -13.02
C GLY A 167 1.56 -27.96 -11.67
N GLU A 168 2.75 -28.50 -11.43
CA GLU A 168 3.03 -29.54 -10.45
C GLU A 168 2.91 -29.13 -8.98
N MET A 169 2.87 -27.82 -8.68
CA MET A 169 2.84 -27.32 -7.30
C MET A 169 1.47 -26.75 -6.92
N ASN A 170 0.41 -27.39 -7.38
CA ASN A 170 -0.95 -27.04 -7.03
C ASN A 170 -1.74 -28.29 -6.66
N GLU A 171 -1.89 -28.55 -5.38
CA GLU A 171 -2.55 -29.73 -4.82
C GLU A 171 -4.04 -29.48 -4.52
N VAL A 172 -4.53 -28.26 -4.73
CA VAL A 172 -5.91 -27.91 -4.45
C VAL A 172 -6.82 -28.52 -5.54
N ASP A 173 -7.87 -29.22 -5.12
CA ASP A 173 -8.91 -29.69 -6.02
C ASP A 173 -9.68 -28.50 -6.59
N THR A 174 -9.50 -28.24 -7.87
CA THR A 174 -10.12 -27.10 -8.57
C THR A 174 -11.64 -27.14 -8.54
N ALA A 175 -12.25 -28.33 -8.50
CA ALA A 175 -13.71 -28.48 -8.42
C ALA A 175 -14.28 -28.05 -7.06
N SER A 176 -13.45 -28.02 -6.02
CA SER A 176 -13.86 -27.61 -4.67
C SER A 176 -13.81 -26.09 -4.44
N ILE A 177 -13.17 -25.31 -5.34
CA ILE A 177 -13.00 -23.87 -5.19
C ILE A 177 -14.34 -23.16 -5.39
N GLN A 178 -14.74 -22.38 -4.37
CA GLN A 178 -15.97 -21.59 -4.37
C GLN A 178 -15.73 -20.08 -4.46
N THR A 179 -14.46 -19.66 -4.55
CA THR A 179 -14.09 -18.23 -4.64
C THR A 179 -14.64 -17.62 -5.92
N GLU A 180 -15.44 -16.59 -5.80
CA GLU A 180 -15.90 -15.79 -6.94
C GLU A 180 -14.82 -14.80 -7.34
N VAL A 181 -14.40 -14.83 -8.62
CA VAL A 181 -13.28 -14.03 -9.13
C VAL A 181 -13.79 -12.97 -10.10
N PHE A 182 -13.52 -11.71 -9.77
CA PHE A 182 -13.79 -10.57 -10.63
C PHE A 182 -12.46 -10.08 -11.24
N ARG A 183 -12.41 -10.06 -12.56
CA ARG A 183 -11.24 -9.54 -13.29
C ARG A 183 -11.61 -8.22 -13.93
N LEU A 184 -10.99 -7.16 -13.44
CA LEU A 184 -11.17 -5.78 -13.90
C LEU A 184 -9.90 -5.36 -14.67
N PRO A 185 -9.97 -5.25 -16.01
CA PRO A 185 -8.80 -4.90 -16.80
C PRO A 185 -8.37 -3.47 -16.51
N SER A 186 -7.10 -3.29 -16.12
CA SER A 186 -6.51 -1.96 -15.94
C SER A 186 -5.60 -1.58 -17.10
N THR A 187 -5.31 -0.29 -17.21
CA THR A 187 -4.29 0.24 -18.11
C THR A 187 -2.90 -0.05 -17.59
N CYS A 188 -1.92 -0.11 -18.48
CA CYS A 188 -0.52 0.01 -18.12
C CYS A 188 -0.06 1.48 -18.18
N PHE A 189 1.11 1.78 -17.63
CA PHE A 189 1.65 3.15 -17.59
C PHE A 189 1.76 3.84 -18.97
N ALA A 190 1.86 3.07 -20.05
CA ALA A 190 1.93 3.62 -21.41
C ALA A 190 0.56 4.04 -21.97
N GLU A 191 -0.52 3.57 -21.36
CA GLU A 191 -1.90 3.77 -21.80
C GLU A 191 -2.64 4.83 -20.97
N GLU A 192 -1.93 5.49 -20.06
CA GLU A 192 -2.48 6.53 -19.20
C GLU A 192 -1.51 7.69 -19.00
N ASP A 193 -2.05 8.87 -18.71
CA ASP A 193 -1.28 10.01 -18.22
C ASP A 193 -1.02 9.83 -16.72
N GLY A 194 0.15 10.23 -16.25
CA GLY A 194 0.44 10.08 -14.84
C GLY A 194 1.73 10.70 -14.38
N SER A 195 2.00 10.55 -13.11
CA SER A 195 3.23 11.00 -12.48
C SER A 195 3.94 9.87 -11.75
N ILE A 196 5.26 9.91 -11.79
CA ILE A 196 6.13 8.97 -11.10
C ILE A 196 7.10 9.78 -10.24
N ALA A 197 7.20 9.44 -8.95
CA ALA A 197 8.25 9.97 -8.09
C ALA A 197 9.40 8.97 -8.02
N ASN A 198 10.59 9.37 -8.45
CA ASN A 198 11.78 8.53 -8.35
C ASN A 198 12.40 8.56 -6.94
N SER A 199 13.43 7.76 -6.69
CA SER A 199 14.10 7.67 -5.38
C SER A 199 14.75 8.99 -4.93
N GLY A 200 15.07 9.90 -5.85
CA GLY A 200 15.53 11.26 -5.56
C GLY A 200 14.40 12.24 -5.23
N ARG A 201 13.16 11.76 -5.17
CA ARG A 201 11.94 12.55 -4.92
C ARG A 201 11.64 13.58 -6.01
N TRP A 202 12.05 13.27 -7.24
CA TRP A 202 11.67 14.04 -8.40
C TRP A 202 10.33 13.53 -8.92
N LEU A 203 9.34 14.42 -8.97
CA LEU A 203 8.05 14.16 -9.59
C LEU A 203 8.19 14.35 -11.09
N GLN A 204 7.95 13.29 -11.85
CA GLN A 204 8.07 13.25 -13.30
C GLN A 204 6.70 12.97 -13.90
N TRP A 205 6.24 13.85 -14.78
CA TRP A 205 5.01 13.62 -15.54
C TRP A 205 5.31 12.81 -16.79
N HIS A 206 4.41 11.92 -17.16
CA HIS A 206 4.39 11.27 -18.46
C HIS A 206 3.01 11.36 -19.10
N TRP A 207 3.02 11.44 -20.42
CA TRP A 207 1.81 11.40 -21.24
C TRP A 207 1.55 9.98 -21.70
N LYS A 208 0.28 9.62 -21.90
CA LYS A 208 -0.06 8.36 -22.52
C LYS A 208 0.52 8.28 -23.93
N GLY A 209 1.06 7.12 -24.27
CA GLY A 209 1.59 6.84 -25.62
C GLY A 209 0.63 6.06 -26.51
N ALA A 210 -0.38 5.42 -25.93
CA ALA A 210 -1.40 4.63 -26.62
C ALA A 210 -2.75 4.77 -25.93
N ASP A 211 -3.82 4.48 -26.64
CA ASP A 211 -5.16 4.40 -26.04
C ASP A 211 -5.31 3.07 -25.28
N ALA A 212 -6.13 3.09 -24.24
CA ALA A 212 -6.45 1.89 -23.46
C ALA A 212 -7.12 0.82 -24.35
N PRO A 213 -6.69 -0.45 -24.29
CA PRO A 213 -7.29 -1.50 -25.10
C PRO A 213 -8.64 -1.95 -24.54
N GLY A 214 -9.62 -2.14 -25.41
CA GLY A 214 -10.91 -2.70 -25.05
C GLY A 214 -11.63 -1.95 -23.94
N GLU A 215 -11.92 -2.61 -22.83
CA GLU A 215 -12.60 -2.03 -21.67
C GLU A 215 -11.65 -1.64 -20.53
N ALA A 216 -10.33 -1.67 -20.75
CA ALA A 216 -9.35 -1.31 -19.75
C ALA A 216 -9.51 0.15 -19.30
N ARG A 217 -9.39 0.36 -17.99
CA ARG A 217 -9.52 1.67 -17.36
C ARG A 217 -8.35 1.91 -16.40
N ASN A 218 -8.06 3.17 -16.14
CA ASN A 218 -7.12 3.56 -15.11
C ASN A 218 -7.52 2.99 -13.74
N ASP A 219 -6.56 2.55 -12.94
CA ASP A 219 -6.80 1.99 -11.60
C ASP A 219 -7.65 2.90 -10.70
N GLY A 220 -7.42 4.21 -10.77
CA GLY A 220 -8.20 5.19 -10.02
C GLY A 220 -9.66 5.25 -10.45
N GLU A 221 -9.93 5.13 -11.75
CA GLU A 221 -11.31 5.07 -12.28
C GLU A 221 -12.01 3.77 -11.86
N ILE A 222 -11.29 2.64 -11.88
CA ILE A 222 -11.83 1.36 -11.41
C ILE A 222 -12.19 1.46 -9.92
N LEU A 223 -11.27 1.94 -9.09
CA LEU A 223 -11.52 2.09 -7.65
C LEU A 223 -12.65 3.08 -7.34
N ALA A 224 -12.72 4.20 -8.07
CA ALA A 224 -13.83 5.14 -7.95
C ALA A 224 -15.17 4.51 -8.34
N GLY A 225 -15.18 3.70 -9.41
CA GLY A 225 -16.38 2.97 -9.85
C GLY A 225 -16.83 1.89 -8.86
N LEU A 226 -15.91 1.28 -8.10
CA LEU A 226 -16.25 0.35 -7.03
C LEU A 226 -16.80 1.05 -5.77
N TYR A 227 -16.44 2.32 -5.58
CA TYR A 227 -16.92 3.12 -4.45
C TYR A 227 -18.34 3.67 -4.66
N HIS A 228 -18.71 4.03 -5.90
CA HIS A 228 -20.02 4.58 -6.28
C HIS A 228 -21.02 3.48 -6.64
#